data_8f260b101b0cfdfc7bc03e730f5e6be6
#
_entry.id   8f260b101b0cfdfc7bc03e730f5e6be6
#
_cell.length_a   1.000
_cell.length_b   1.000
_cell.length_c   1.000
_cell.angle_alpha   90.00
_cell.angle_beta   90.00
_cell.angle_gamma   90.00
#
_symmetry.space_group_name_H-M   'P 1'
#
loop_
_entity.id
_entity.type
_entity.pdbx_description
1 polymer ?
#
loop_
_entity_poly.entity_id
_entity_poly.type
_entity_poly.pdbx_seq_one_letter_code
_entity_poly.pdbx_strand_id
1 'polypeptide(L)'
;EVSVSFEEAAFGCDRVMRLSDPSGNGVTQTLKVHVPAGIEDGKNIRLKGKGNPGFNGGPAGDLFLKVNVASKPGFERKGMDIYTTANIPFTTAVFGGEAKVTTLYGDVICKIPEGTQSGRKIRLKGKGIVSMKDSAVHGNQYVTVQIQVPQNLSPEAKEKLREFQQVLRKDCLLYTSDAADDMQ
;
A
#
# COMPACT_ATOMS: atom_id res chain seq x y z
N GLU A 1 23.77 -5.89 6.19
CA GLU A 1 22.37 -5.57 5.96
C GLU A 1 22.13 -4.07 6.11
N VAL A 2 21.20 -3.54 5.36
CA VAL A 2 20.76 -2.15 5.46
C VAL A 2 19.24 -2.12 5.59
N SER A 3 18.74 -1.39 6.59
CA SER A 3 17.30 -1.25 6.83
C SER A 3 16.82 0.10 6.29
N VAL A 4 15.74 0.07 5.54
CA VAL A 4 15.10 1.25 4.96
C VAL A 4 13.60 1.24 5.28
N SER A 5 12.98 2.41 5.29
CA SER A 5 11.53 2.51 5.43
C SER A 5 10.83 2.11 4.12
N PHE A 6 9.52 1.94 4.19
CA PHE A 6 8.70 1.66 3.02
C PHE A 6 8.82 2.76 1.96
N GLU A 7 8.77 4.03 2.40
CA GLU A 7 8.92 5.20 1.53
C GLU A 7 10.33 5.30 0.94
N GLU A 8 11.36 5.04 1.73
CA GLU A 8 12.74 5.05 1.25
C GLU A 8 12.98 3.98 0.17
N ALA A 9 12.36 2.81 0.32
CA ALA A 9 12.40 1.77 -0.71
C ALA A 9 11.60 2.16 -1.96
N ALA A 10 10.49 2.87 -1.80
CA ALA A 10 9.65 3.32 -2.91
C ALA A 10 10.32 4.42 -3.75
N PHE A 11 10.94 5.40 -3.09
CA PHE A 11 11.52 6.58 -3.73
C PHE A 11 13.03 6.53 -3.90
N GLY A 12 13.69 5.57 -3.29
CA GLY A 12 15.13 5.52 -3.18
C GLY A 12 15.67 6.44 -2.11
N CYS A 13 16.86 6.15 -1.63
CA CYS A 13 17.56 6.97 -0.65
C CYS A 13 19.07 6.73 -0.73
N ASP A 14 19.82 7.62 -0.10
CA ASP A 14 21.23 7.43 0.16
C ASP A 14 21.43 7.12 1.65
N ARG A 15 22.23 6.09 1.93
CA ARG A 15 22.60 5.72 3.31
C ARG A 15 24.09 5.78 3.48
N VAL A 16 24.52 6.29 4.63
CA VAL A 16 25.92 6.26 5.04
C VAL A 16 26.10 5.14 6.05
N MET A 17 26.98 4.18 5.71
CA MET A 17 27.26 3.03 6.53
C MET A 17 28.71 3.03 6.96
N ARG A 18 28.98 2.59 8.19
CA ARG A 18 30.32 2.33 8.69
C ARG A 18 30.57 0.84 8.63
N LEU A 19 31.60 0.47 7.91
CA LEU A 19 32.07 -0.91 7.85
C LEU A 19 33.31 -1.06 8.71
N SER A 20 33.32 -2.07 9.58
CA SER A 20 34.52 -2.49 10.29
C SER A 20 35.42 -3.21 9.32
N ASP A 21 36.73 -2.90 9.35
CA ASP A 21 37.69 -3.61 8.55
C ASP A 21 37.76 -5.09 8.98
N PRO A 22 37.55 -6.07 8.08
CA PRO A 22 37.69 -7.49 8.42
C PRO A 22 39.11 -7.88 8.87
N SER A 23 40.12 -7.08 8.54
CA SER A 23 41.53 -7.34 8.92
C SER A 23 41.85 -6.97 10.36
N GLY A 24 40.91 -6.44 11.14
CA GLY A 24 41.09 -6.17 12.59
C GLY A 24 41.97 -4.97 12.92
N ASN A 25 42.40 -4.17 11.96
CA ASN A 25 43.22 -2.98 12.18
C ASN A 25 42.47 -1.76 12.70
N GLY A 26 41.21 -1.91 13.07
CA GLY A 26 40.41 -0.85 13.69
C GLY A 26 40.05 0.32 12.77
N VAL A 27 40.32 0.22 11.48
CA VAL A 27 39.96 1.25 10.49
C VAL A 27 38.51 1.07 10.08
N THR A 28 37.68 2.01 10.50
CA THR A 28 36.27 2.05 10.09
C THR A 28 36.15 2.79 8.75
N GLN A 29 35.73 2.10 7.70
CA GLN A 29 35.42 2.76 6.42
C GLN A 29 33.99 3.26 6.42
N THR A 30 33.80 4.51 6.02
CA THR A 30 32.48 5.09 5.81
C THR A 30 32.12 4.96 4.34
N LEU A 31 31.02 4.28 4.03
CA LEU A 31 30.54 4.08 2.68
C LEU A 31 29.18 4.77 2.49
N LYS A 32 29.06 5.49 1.39
CA LYS A 32 27.75 5.98 0.92
C LYS A 32 27.13 4.92 0.02
N VAL A 33 25.96 4.44 0.40
CA VAL A 33 25.20 3.42 -0.33
C VAL A 33 23.97 4.07 -0.92
N HIS A 34 23.82 3.95 -2.24
CA HIS A 34 22.61 4.37 -2.93
C HIS A 34 21.61 3.21 -2.99
N VAL A 35 20.44 3.41 -2.40
CA VAL A 35 19.33 2.47 -2.47
C VAL A 35 18.41 2.92 -3.61
N PRO A 36 18.33 2.12 -4.70
CA PRO A 36 17.54 2.53 -5.86
C PRO A 36 16.03 2.54 -5.55
N ALA A 37 15.32 3.48 -6.17
CA ALA A 37 13.87 3.55 -6.07
C ALA A 37 13.21 2.28 -6.60
N GLY A 38 12.22 1.76 -5.90
CA GLY A 38 11.50 0.56 -6.27
C GLY A 38 12.13 -0.75 -5.80
N ILE A 39 13.18 -0.70 -5.00
CA ILE A 39 13.82 -1.91 -4.46
C ILE A 39 12.84 -2.73 -3.64
N GLU A 40 12.92 -4.05 -3.79
CA GLU A 40 12.13 -4.99 -3.02
C GLU A 40 12.87 -5.45 -1.76
N ASP A 41 12.10 -5.86 -0.75
CA ASP A 41 12.64 -6.46 0.46
C ASP A 41 13.46 -7.70 0.15
N GLY A 42 14.59 -7.85 0.82
CA GLY A 42 15.50 -8.96 0.64
C GLY A 42 16.42 -8.88 -0.59
N LYS A 43 16.33 -7.84 -1.41
CA LYS A 43 17.25 -7.62 -2.52
C LYS A 43 18.64 -7.21 -2.03
N ASN A 44 19.66 -7.59 -2.79
CA ASN A 44 21.05 -7.25 -2.51
C ASN A 44 21.52 -6.08 -3.37
N ILE A 45 22.22 -5.16 -2.73
CA ILE A 45 22.97 -4.10 -3.41
C ILE A 45 24.42 -4.52 -3.49
N ARG A 46 24.99 -4.55 -4.70
CA ARG A 46 26.40 -4.88 -4.93
C ARG A 46 27.25 -3.62 -4.82
N LEU A 47 28.20 -3.64 -3.91
CA LEU A 47 29.24 -2.62 -3.78
C LEU A 47 30.55 -3.18 -4.34
N LYS A 48 30.87 -2.77 -5.55
CA LYS A 48 32.05 -3.27 -6.27
C LYS A 48 33.36 -2.86 -5.56
N GLY A 49 34.24 -3.83 -5.35
CA GLY A 49 35.54 -3.58 -4.75
C GLY A 49 35.54 -3.27 -3.26
N LYS A 50 34.44 -3.46 -2.57
CA LYS A 50 34.27 -3.18 -1.13
C LYS A 50 34.18 -4.44 -0.25
N GLY A 51 34.44 -5.60 -0.84
CA GLY A 51 34.50 -6.87 -0.13
C GLY A 51 35.88 -7.16 0.50
N ASN A 52 36.14 -8.43 0.73
CA ASN A 52 37.40 -8.86 1.33
C ASN A 52 38.59 -8.50 0.46
N PRO A 53 39.77 -8.22 1.06
CA PRO A 53 41.02 -8.01 0.31
C PRO A 53 41.36 -9.18 -0.61
N GLY A 54 41.86 -8.87 -1.81
CA GLY A 54 42.28 -9.90 -2.75
C GLY A 54 43.49 -10.67 -2.25
N PHE A 55 43.68 -11.89 -2.80
CA PHE A 55 44.86 -12.74 -2.53
C PHE A 55 46.07 -12.21 -3.30
N ASN A 56 47.24 -12.18 -2.65
CA ASN A 56 48.52 -11.81 -3.27
C ASN A 56 48.51 -10.48 -4.06
N GLY A 57 47.90 -9.43 -3.51
CA GLY A 57 47.80 -8.12 -4.16
C GLY A 57 46.80 -8.03 -5.29
N GLY A 58 45.91 -9.03 -5.44
CA GLY A 58 44.81 -9.00 -6.38
C GLY A 58 43.71 -7.98 -5.96
N PRO A 59 42.75 -7.69 -6.85
CA PRO A 59 41.67 -6.75 -6.55
C PRO A 59 40.77 -7.27 -5.43
N ALA A 60 40.25 -6.35 -4.59
CA ALA A 60 39.29 -6.70 -3.57
C ALA A 60 37.98 -7.25 -4.18
N GLY A 61 37.35 -8.17 -3.49
CA GLY A 61 36.05 -8.69 -3.87
C GLY A 61 34.92 -7.64 -3.73
N ASP A 62 33.70 -8.03 -4.03
CA ASP A 62 32.53 -7.18 -3.90
C ASP A 62 31.83 -7.41 -2.56
N LEU A 63 31.18 -6.39 -2.07
CA LEU A 63 30.30 -6.47 -0.90
C LEU A 63 28.84 -6.45 -1.34
N PHE A 64 28.06 -7.39 -0.82
CA PHE A 64 26.63 -7.47 -1.05
C PHE A 64 25.89 -7.06 0.22
N LEU A 65 25.08 -6.02 0.10
CA LEU A 65 24.23 -5.54 1.20
C LEU A 65 22.79 -5.98 0.97
N LYS A 66 22.30 -6.80 1.86
CA LYS A 66 20.88 -7.18 1.87
C LYS A 66 20.05 -6.02 2.38
N VAL A 67 19.04 -5.64 1.60
CA VAL A 67 18.11 -4.56 1.97
C VAL A 67 16.90 -5.16 2.70
N ASN A 68 16.65 -4.66 3.89
CA ASN A 68 15.47 -4.98 4.67
C ASN A 68 14.51 -3.79 4.63
N VAL A 69 13.33 -3.99 4.05
CA VAL A 69 12.32 -2.94 3.93
C VAL A 69 11.31 -3.08 5.06
N ALA A 70 11.16 -2.02 5.85
CA ALA A 70 10.15 -1.99 6.90
C ALA A 70 8.74 -1.95 6.30
N SER A 71 7.81 -2.63 6.93
CA SER A 71 6.40 -2.56 6.57
C SER A 71 5.81 -1.20 6.95
N LYS A 72 4.85 -0.73 6.16
CA LYS A 72 4.05 0.47 6.47
C LYS A 72 2.63 0.03 6.80
N PRO A 73 2.11 0.38 8.00
CA PRO A 73 0.74 0.04 8.37
C PRO A 73 -0.27 0.55 7.35
N GLY A 74 -1.21 -0.31 6.95
CA GLY A 74 -2.22 0.02 5.94
C GLY A 74 -1.77 -0.07 4.49
N PHE A 75 -0.50 -0.33 4.23
CA PHE A 75 0.05 -0.51 2.88
C PHE A 75 0.63 -1.91 2.73
N GLU A 76 0.16 -2.64 1.74
CA GLU A 76 0.70 -3.94 1.35
C GLU A 76 1.28 -3.83 -0.05
N ARG A 77 2.53 -4.22 -0.22
CA ARG A 77 3.21 -4.20 -1.52
C ARG A 77 3.22 -5.60 -2.13
N LYS A 78 2.86 -5.68 -3.41
CA LYS A 78 3.03 -6.88 -4.24
C LYS A 78 3.67 -6.47 -5.57
N GLY A 79 4.97 -6.73 -5.72
CA GLY A 79 5.72 -6.25 -6.87
C GLY A 79 5.76 -4.72 -6.91
N MET A 80 5.24 -4.12 -7.97
CA MET A 80 5.10 -2.67 -8.11
C MET A 80 3.73 -2.15 -7.66
N ASP A 81 2.78 -3.02 -7.34
CA ASP A 81 1.45 -2.63 -6.92
C ASP A 81 1.34 -2.49 -5.40
N ILE A 82 0.49 -1.58 -4.98
CA ILE A 82 0.20 -1.32 -3.57
C ILE A 82 -1.28 -1.61 -3.32
N TYR A 83 -1.56 -2.25 -2.20
CA TYR A 83 -2.91 -2.58 -1.74
C TYR A 83 -3.19 -1.86 -0.44
N THR A 84 -4.28 -1.10 -0.44
CA THR A 84 -4.76 -0.34 0.73
C THR A 84 -6.24 -0.56 0.93
N THR A 85 -6.74 -0.17 2.09
CA THR A 85 -8.17 -0.22 2.43
C THR A 85 -8.66 1.18 2.75
N ALA A 86 -9.78 1.58 2.18
CA ALA A 86 -10.46 2.82 2.52
C ALA A 86 -11.75 2.50 3.28
N ASN A 87 -11.87 3.03 4.48
CA ASN A 87 -13.07 2.90 5.29
C ASN A 87 -14.02 4.07 4.96
N ILE A 88 -15.22 3.75 4.52
CA ILE A 88 -16.24 4.75 4.22
C ILE A 88 -17.47 4.57 5.10
N PRO A 89 -18.15 5.66 5.47
CA PRO A 89 -19.41 5.56 6.18
C PRO A 89 -20.49 4.81 5.37
N PHE A 90 -21.34 4.09 6.04
CA PHE A 90 -22.49 3.41 5.42
C PHE A 90 -23.32 4.35 4.54
N THR A 91 -23.59 5.56 5.01
CA THR A 91 -24.36 6.56 4.26
C THR A 91 -23.70 7.00 2.97
N THR A 92 -22.36 7.12 2.96
CA THR A 92 -21.60 7.43 1.74
C THR A 92 -21.69 6.29 0.74
N ALA A 93 -21.69 5.05 1.20
CA ALA A 93 -21.88 3.88 0.33
C ALA A 93 -23.26 3.86 -0.31
N VAL A 94 -24.31 4.24 0.43
CA VAL A 94 -25.69 4.28 -0.04
C VAL A 94 -25.94 5.41 -1.03
N PHE A 95 -25.54 6.63 -0.68
CA PHE A 95 -25.83 7.83 -1.47
C PHE A 95 -24.78 8.15 -2.52
N GLY A 96 -23.61 7.55 -2.43
CA GLY A 96 -22.47 8.01 -3.15
C GLY A 96 -21.83 9.23 -2.49
N GLY A 97 -20.69 9.63 -2.97
CA GLY A 97 -19.92 10.75 -2.45
C GLY A 97 -18.46 10.64 -2.81
N GLU A 98 -17.62 11.14 -1.95
CA GLU A 98 -16.19 11.17 -2.13
C GLU A 98 -15.47 10.56 -0.91
N ALA A 99 -14.37 9.89 -1.17
CA ALA A 99 -13.47 9.38 -0.13
C ALA A 99 -12.04 9.87 -0.37
N LYS A 100 -11.42 10.33 0.69
CA LYS A 100 -10.01 10.69 0.68
C LYS A 100 -9.18 9.42 0.86
N VAL A 101 -8.27 9.17 -0.06
CA VAL A 101 -7.37 8.02 -0.03
C VAL A 101 -5.93 8.48 0.03
N THR A 102 -5.18 7.99 1.00
CA THR A 102 -3.75 8.27 1.12
C THR A 102 -2.96 7.40 0.16
N THR A 103 -2.10 8.02 -0.62
CA THR A 103 -1.14 7.36 -1.52
C THR A 103 0.29 7.73 -1.14
N LEU A 104 1.27 7.06 -1.71
CA LEU A 104 2.68 7.43 -1.55
C LEU A 104 2.99 8.83 -2.12
N TYR A 105 2.15 9.33 -3.01
CA TYR A 105 2.32 10.61 -3.71
C TYR A 105 1.40 11.71 -3.18
N GLY A 106 0.87 11.53 -1.98
CA GLY A 106 -0.11 12.42 -1.35
C GLY A 106 -1.53 11.86 -1.40
N ASP A 107 -2.45 12.63 -0.86
CA ASP A 107 -3.85 12.24 -0.79
C ASP A 107 -4.56 12.49 -2.12
N VAL A 108 -5.44 11.59 -2.49
CA VAL A 108 -6.32 11.73 -3.65
C VAL A 108 -7.78 11.58 -3.23
N ILE A 109 -8.67 12.25 -3.94
CA ILE A 109 -10.10 12.14 -3.75
C ILE A 109 -10.64 11.12 -4.76
N CYS A 110 -11.26 10.06 -4.24
CA CYS A 110 -11.91 9.02 -5.04
C CYS A 110 -13.41 9.21 -5.01
N LYS A 111 -14.04 9.18 -6.19
CA LYS A 111 -15.49 9.20 -6.30
C LYS A 111 -16.06 7.84 -5.90
N ILE A 112 -17.01 7.85 -4.99
CA ILE A 112 -17.74 6.66 -4.54
C ILE A 112 -19.12 6.67 -5.20
N PRO A 113 -19.40 5.74 -6.10
CA PRO A 113 -20.72 5.64 -6.73
C PRO A 113 -21.81 5.27 -5.72
N GLU A 114 -23.02 5.70 -5.97
CA GLU A 114 -24.21 5.28 -5.22
C GLU A 114 -24.34 3.76 -5.25
N GLY A 115 -24.69 3.16 -4.09
CA GLY A 115 -24.84 1.72 -3.96
C GLY A 115 -23.52 0.94 -3.94
N THR A 116 -22.40 1.58 -3.62
CA THR A 116 -21.11 0.91 -3.52
C THR A 116 -21.14 -0.19 -2.46
N GLN A 117 -20.73 -1.39 -2.85
CA GLN A 117 -20.67 -2.54 -1.95
C GLN A 117 -19.33 -2.62 -1.23
N SER A 118 -19.32 -3.20 -0.03
CA SER A 118 -18.09 -3.51 0.69
C SER A 118 -17.26 -4.52 -0.10
N GLY A 119 -15.94 -4.31 -0.12
CA GLY A 119 -15.03 -5.14 -0.89
C GLY A 119 -14.80 -4.68 -2.34
N ARG A 120 -15.49 -3.64 -2.79
CA ARG A 120 -15.22 -3.05 -4.10
C ARG A 120 -13.78 -2.55 -4.17
N LYS A 121 -13.11 -2.83 -5.28
CA LYS A 121 -11.75 -2.36 -5.53
C LYS A 121 -11.74 -1.19 -6.49
N ILE A 122 -10.98 -0.15 -6.12
CA ILE A 122 -10.74 1.03 -6.94
C ILE A 122 -9.26 1.01 -7.34
N ARG A 123 -9.00 1.10 -8.64
CA ARG A 123 -7.63 1.19 -9.17
C ARG A 123 -7.21 2.65 -9.32
N LEU A 124 -6.13 3.01 -8.63
CA LEU A 124 -5.46 4.29 -8.80
C LEU A 124 -4.24 4.09 -9.70
N LYS A 125 -4.40 4.40 -10.97
CA LYS A 125 -3.37 4.20 -11.98
C LYS A 125 -2.13 5.02 -11.69
N GLY A 126 -0.96 4.37 -11.76
CA GLY A 126 0.34 5.02 -11.58
C GLY A 126 0.67 5.43 -10.15
N LYS A 127 -0.13 5.02 -9.14
CA LYS A 127 0.10 5.33 -7.72
C LYS A 127 0.83 4.22 -6.95
N GLY A 128 1.32 3.22 -7.67
CA GLY A 128 2.16 2.16 -7.11
C GLY A 128 3.64 2.53 -7.06
N ILE A 129 4.48 1.51 -6.94
CA ILE A 129 5.93 1.63 -6.86
C ILE A 129 6.51 1.81 -8.26
N VAL A 130 7.54 2.64 -8.36
CA VAL A 130 8.31 2.82 -9.60
C VAL A 130 9.10 1.58 -9.96
N SER A 131 9.23 1.31 -11.26
CA SER A 131 10.13 0.25 -11.74
C SER A 131 11.60 0.61 -11.51
N MET A 132 12.39 -0.33 -11.01
CA MET A 132 13.84 -0.15 -10.90
C MET A 132 14.55 -0.02 -12.27
N LYS A 133 13.93 -0.54 -13.33
CA LYS A 133 14.48 -0.54 -14.68
C LYS A 133 14.13 0.72 -15.47
N ASP A 134 12.95 1.28 -15.20
CA ASP A 134 12.43 2.44 -15.94
C ASP A 134 11.66 3.34 -14.99
N SER A 135 12.20 4.52 -14.70
CA SER A 135 11.61 5.50 -13.80
C SER A 135 10.29 6.12 -14.30
N ALA A 136 9.96 5.93 -15.57
CA ALA A 136 8.69 6.37 -16.15
C ALA A 136 7.56 5.36 -15.91
N VAL A 137 7.88 4.13 -15.51
CA VAL A 137 6.91 3.06 -15.28
C VAL A 137 6.61 2.94 -13.79
N HIS A 138 5.34 3.04 -13.45
CA HIS A 138 4.83 2.86 -12.08
C HIS A 138 3.78 1.76 -12.06
N GLY A 139 3.72 1.02 -10.96
CA GLY A 139 2.59 0.16 -10.66
C GLY A 139 1.34 0.97 -10.28
N ASN A 140 0.34 0.28 -9.82
CA ASN A 140 -0.94 0.87 -9.43
C ASN A 140 -1.17 0.72 -7.92
N GLN A 141 -2.03 1.54 -7.38
CA GLN A 141 -2.59 1.32 -6.06
C GLN A 141 -4.02 0.79 -6.20
N TYR A 142 -4.31 -0.31 -5.52
CA TYR A 142 -5.64 -0.89 -5.43
C TYR A 142 -6.21 -0.62 -4.04
N VAL A 143 -7.33 0.08 -4.04
CA VAL A 143 -8.03 0.45 -2.79
C VAL A 143 -9.24 -0.43 -2.64
N THR A 144 -9.29 -1.21 -1.57
CA THR A 144 -10.48 -1.98 -1.20
C THR A 144 -11.38 -1.11 -0.33
N VAL A 145 -12.61 -0.92 -0.76
CA VAL A 145 -13.61 -0.18 0.01
C VAL A 145 -14.16 -1.07 1.12
N GLN A 146 -14.07 -0.60 2.35
CA GLN A 146 -14.69 -1.22 3.51
C GLN A 146 -15.75 -0.29 4.09
N ILE A 147 -16.96 -0.78 4.22
CA ILE A 147 -18.07 -0.02 4.77
C ILE A 147 -18.04 -0.12 6.29
N GLN A 148 -18.03 1.03 6.94
CA GLN A 148 -18.11 1.11 8.40
C GLN A 148 -19.55 1.09 8.86
N VAL A 149 -19.85 0.18 9.78
CA VAL A 149 -21.11 0.18 10.50
C VAL A 149 -21.02 1.19 11.63
N PRO A 150 -21.96 2.17 11.70
CA PRO A 150 -21.92 3.17 12.75
C PRO A 150 -22.14 2.53 14.12
N GLN A 151 -21.35 3.00 15.09
CA GLN A 151 -21.45 2.59 16.49
C GLN A 151 -21.93 3.76 17.33
N ASN A 152 -22.52 3.46 18.49
CA ASN A 152 -22.95 4.46 19.46
C ASN A 152 -23.95 5.49 18.88
N LEU A 153 -24.92 5.01 18.12
CA LEU A 153 -25.97 5.86 17.57
C LEU A 153 -26.83 6.47 18.67
N SER A 154 -27.20 7.74 18.49
CA SER A 154 -28.20 8.39 19.35
C SER A 154 -29.55 7.68 19.23
N PRO A 155 -30.45 7.83 20.25
CA PRO A 155 -31.82 7.28 20.15
C PRO A 155 -32.57 7.76 18.92
N GLU A 156 -32.42 9.03 18.54
CA GLU A 156 -32.99 9.60 17.33
C GLU A 156 -32.47 8.92 16.05
N ALA A 157 -31.17 8.75 15.95
CA ALA A 157 -30.56 8.09 14.79
C ALA A 157 -31.02 6.63 14.67
N LYS A 158 -31.12 5.90 15.78
CA LYS A 158 -31.65 4.53 15.81
C LYS A 158 -33.11 4.48 15.33
N GLU A 159 -33.94 5.44 15.74
CA GLU A 159 -35.34 5.50 15.33
C GLU A 159 -35.46 5.73 13.82
N LYS A 160 -34.72 6.69 13.28
CA LYS A 160 -34.68 6.94 11.84
C LYS A 160 -34.16 5.72 11.04
N LEU A 161 -33.21 5.01 11.56
CA LEU A 161 -32.72 3.79 10.93
C LEU A 161 -33.75 2.66 10.98
N ARG A 162 -34.57 2.56 12.05
CA ARG A 162 -35.68 1.60 12.11
C ARG A 162 -36.76 1.94 11.09
N GLU A 163 -37.10 3.21 10.94
CA GLU A 163 -38.04 3.68 9.91
C GLU A 163 -37.54 3.29 8.50
N PHE A 164 -36.26 3.53 8.22
CA PHE A 164 -35.61 3.12 6.98
C PHE A 164 -35.69 1.60 6.77
N GLN A 165 -35.43 0.81 7.80
CA GLN A 165 -35.50 -0.65 7.74
C GLN A 165 -36.92 -1.13 7.38
N GLN A 166 -37.97 -0.46 7.91
CA GLN A 166 -39.35 -0.80 7.59
C GLN A 166 -39.69 -0.53 6.13
N VAL A 167 -39.22 0.60 5.59
CA VAL A 167 -39.40 0.92 4.16
C VAL A 167 -38.71 -0.11 3.26
N LEU A 168 -37.49 -0.48 3.58
CA LEU A 168 -36.76 -1.52 2.83
C LEU A 168 -37.50 -2.86 2.79
N ARG A 169 -38.10 -3.28 3.91
CA ARG A 169 -38.87 -4.53 3.96
C ARG A 169 -40.12 -4.48 3.08
N LYS A 170 -40.77 -3.35 2.99
CA LYS A 170 -41.93 -3.17 2.09
C LYS A 170 -41.48 -3.27 0.63
N ASP A 171 -40.40 -2.62 0.25
CA ASP A 171 -39.86 -2.65 -1.10
C ASP A 171 -39.46 -4.08 -1.51
N CYS A 172 -38.81 -4.84 -0.62
CA CYS A 172 -38.47 -6.23 -0.86
C CYS A 172 -39.69 -7.15 -1.01
N LEU A 173 -40.78 -6.90 -0.27
CA LEU A 173 -41.99 -7.68 -0.37
C LEU A 173 -42.75 -7.40 -1.68
N LEU A 174 -42.69 -6.17 -2.19
CA LEU A 174 -43.27 -5.82 -3.51
C LEU A 174 -42.51 -6.54 -4.64
N TYR A 175 -41.19 -6.65 -4.53
CA TYR A 175 -40.37 -7.34 -5.53
C TYR A 175 -40.60 -8.85 -5.59
N THR A 176 -40.97 -9.48 -4.45
CA THR A 176 -41.30 -10.91 -4.41
C THR A 176 -42.73 -11.21 -4.89
N SER A 177 -43.63 -10.26 -4.81
CA SER A 177 -45.01 -10.43 -5.32
C SER A 177 -45.11 -10.34 -6.84
N ASP A 178 -44.32 -9.48 -7.48
CA ASP A 178 -44.27 -9.34 -8.93
C ASP A 178 -43.63 -10.57 -9.62
N ALA A 179 -42.67 -11.23 -8.95
CA ALA A 179 -42.07 -12.45 -9.46
C ALA A 179 -42.97 -13.70 -9.37
N ALA A 180 -44.01 -13.65 -8.56
CA ALA A 180 -44.98 -14.73 -8.40
C ALA A 180 -46.14 -14.65 -9.42
N ASP A 181 -46.43 -13.49 -9.98
CA ASP A 181 -47.50 -13.29 -10.98
C ASP A 181 -47.06 -13.63 -12.42
N ASP A 182 -45.76 -13.68 -12.72
CA ASP A 182 -45.23 -14.05 -14.03
C ASP A 182 -45.08 -15.56 -14.24
N MET A 183 -45.54 -16.39 -13.29
CA MET A 183 -45.46 -17.86 -13.38
C MET A 183 -46.86 -18.55 -13.40
N GLN A 184 -47.87 -17.90 -13.94
CA GLN A 184 -49.16 -18.55 -14.25
C GLN A 184 -49.42 -18.64 -15.77
#